data_3fdcaec57a4bac99ea6d759c7dc55f5a
#
_entry.id   3fdcaec57a4bac99ea6d759c7dc55f5a
#
_cell.length_a   1.000
_cell.length_b   1.000
_cell.length_c   1.000
_cell.angle_alpha   90.00
_cell.angle_beta   90.00
_cell.angle_gamma   90.00
#
_symmetry.space_group_name_H-M   'P 1'
#
loop_
_entity.id
_entity.type
_entity.pdbx_description
1 polymer ?
#
loop_
_entity_poly.entity_id
_entity_poly.type
_entity_poly.pdbx_seq_one_letter_code
_entity_poly.pdbx_strand_id
1 'polypeptide(L)'
;SFIPQATERNIALTAKLALSASSRRNTQDEGGRASKTTYKENQYMKELQNLIRYADDFKRLRPLYDELNAIKFKKKRDAFYADHESELRLFHLAKRKLDAAAPDHKIPLTEWKKELTELSERYAEESEKLKPIRAELKELYSIKSKFDTILRQQSAQEINENRKENHAQKKETH
;
A
#
# COMPACT_ATOMS: atom_id res chain seq x y z
N SER A 1 -40.69 17.73 -40.84
CA SER A 1 -39.99 16.67 -40.04
C SER A 1 -39.59 17.26 -38.70
N PHE A 2 -40.37 16.97 -37.67
CA PHE A 2 -40.15 17.47 -36.33
C PHE A 2 -39.38 16.37 -35.55
N ILE A 3 -38.07 16.53 -35.37
CA ILE A 3 -37.29 15.66 -34.48
C ILE A 3 -37.43 16.27 -33.09
N PRO A 4 -37.94 15.49 -32.08
CA PRO A 4 -38.13 16.03 -30.74
C PRO A 4 -36.79 16.39 -30.09
N GLN A 5 -36.66 17.63 -29.60
CA GLN A 5 -35.46 18.13 -28.86
C GLN A 5 -35.06 17.26 -27.65
N ALA A 6 -35.97 16.40 -27.19
CA ALA A 6 -35.69 15.44 -26.13
C ALA A 6 -34.67 14.37 -26.53
N THR A 7 -34.57 14.01 -27.82
CA THR A 7 -33.66 12.98 -28.33
C THR A 7 -32.21 13.47 -28.37
N GLU A 8 -31.97 14.72 -28.75
CA GLU A 8 -30.63 15.32 -28.80
C GLU A 8 -30.03 15.50 -27.41
N ARG A 9 -30.83 15.92 -26.42
CA ARG A 9 -30.40 16.02 -25.03
C ARG A 9 -30.02 14.65 -24.43
N ASN A 10 -30.79 13.63 -24.75
CA ASN A 10 -30.49 12.25 -24.27
C ASN A 10 -29.23 11.68 -24.93
N ILE A 11 -28.99 11.95 -26.21
CA ILE A 11 -27.75 11.52 -26.90
C ILE A 11 -26.56 12.24 -26.33
N ALA A 12 -26.62 13.54 -26.06
CA ALA A 12 -25.52 14.31 -25.46
C ALA A 12 -25.24 13.87 -24.02
N LEU A 13 -26.25 13.50 -23.23
CA LEU A 13 -26.12 12.98 -21.88
C LEU A 13 -25.46 11.61 -21.88
N THR A 14 -25.87 10.73 -22.80
CA THR A 14 -25.31 9.38 -22.95
C THR A 14 -23.87 9.44 -23.41
N ALA A 15 -23.51 10.33 -24.31
CA ALA A 15 -22.13 10.55 -24.75
C ALA A 15 -21.24 11.08 -23.61
N LYS A 16 -21.73 12.04 -22.80
CA LYS A 16 -21.02 12.53 -21.61
C LYS A 16 -20.81 11.43 -20.55
N LEU A 17 -21.81 10.59 -20.33
CA LEU A 17 -21.71 9.46 -19.41
C LEU A 17 -20.72 8.40 -19.91
N ALA A 18 -20.69 8.10 -21.20
CA ALA A 18 -19.75 7.18 -21.82
C ALA A 18 -18.30 7.68 -21.76
N LEU A 19 -18.07 8.99 -22.01
CA LEU A 19 -16.75 9.62 -21.88
C LEU A 19 -16.27 9.62 -20.41
N SER A 20 -17.15 9.89 -19.46
CA SER A 20 -16.81 9.85 -18.04
C SER A 20 -16.51 8.42 -17.54
N ALA A 21 -17.20 7.42 -18.07
CA ALA A 21 -16.95 6.01 -17.75
C ALA A 21 -15.63 5.49 -18.37
N SER A 22 -15.27 5.98 -19.56
CA SER A 22 -13.97 5.65 -20.19
C SER A 22 -12.81 6.32 -19.46
N SER A 23 -12.96 7.57 -19.04
CA SER A 23 -11.96 8.29 -18.23
C SER A 23 -11.75 7.62 -16.87
N ARG A 24 -12.82 7.15 -16.21
CA ARG A 24 -12.74 6.42 -14.93
C ARG A 24 -12.01 5.08 -15.06
N ARG A 25 -12.20 4.35 -16.15
CA ARG A 25 -11.47 3.08 -16.39
C ARG A 25 -9.98 3.32 -16.56
N ASN A 26 -9.58 4.36 -17.29
CA ASN A 26 -8.17 4.69 -17.51
C ASN A 26 -7.47 5.10 -16.20
N THR A 27 -8.10 5.96 -15.39
CA THR A 27 -7.56 6.38 -14.08
C THR A 27 -7.48 5.25 -13.07
N GLN A 28 -8.39 4.27 -13.16
CA GLN A 28 -8.38 3.10 -12.27
C GLN A 28 -7.25 2.12 -12.62
N ASP A 29 -6.91 1.98 -13.89
CA ASP A 29 -5.82 1.13 -14.37
C ASP A 29 -4.43 1.75 -14.10
N GLU A 30 -4.29 3.05 -14.28
CA GLU A 30 -3.09 3.82 -13.92
C GLU A 30 -2.86 3.86 -12.42
N GLY A 31 -3.91 4.07 -11.61
CA GLY A 31 -3.84 4.01 -10.16
C GLY A 31 -3.46 2.62 -9.63
N GLY A 32 -3.93 1.56 -10.29
CA GLY A 32 -3.57 0.18 -9.95
C GLY A 32 -2.09 -0.14 -10.25
N ARG A 33 -1.55 0.38 -11.34
CA ARG A 33 -0.12 0.21 -11.71
C ARG A 33 0.79 1.01 -10.79
N ALA A 34 0.48 2.26 -10.52
CA ALA A 34 1.23 3.11 -9.59
C ALA A 34 1.27 2.50 -8.18
N SER A 35 0.15 1.99 -7.68
CA SER A 35 0.09 1.30 -6.38
C SER A 35 0.96 0.05 -6.31
N LYS A 36 1.02 -0.76 -7.37
CA LYS A 36 1.88 -1.96 -7.43
C LYS A 36 3.36 -1.60 -7.48
N THR A 37 3.73 -0.54 -8.16
CA THR A 37 5.12 -0.07 -8.25
C THR A 37 5.59 0.43 -6.89
N THR A 38 4.82 1.28 -6.24
CA THR A 38 5.10 1.78 -4.89
C THR A 38 5.21 0.66 -3.86
N TYR A 39 4.37 -0.38 -3.97
CA TYR A 39 4.45 -1.55 -3.10
C TYR A 39 5.77 -2.31 -3.27
N LYS A 40 6.21 -2.56 -4.51
CA LYS A 40 7.48 -3.23 -4.82
C LYS A 40 8.69 -2.44 -4.32
N GLU A 41 8.69 -1.12 -4.52
CA GLU A 41 9.74 -0.23 -4.02
C GLU A 41 9.82 -0.25 -2.50
N ASN A 42 8.70 -0.22 -1.79
CA ASN A 42 8.65 -0.39 -0.34
C ASN A 42 9.19 -1.73 0.15
N GLN A 43 8.89 -2.82 -0.56
CA GLN A 43 9.43 -4.14 -0.27
C GLN A 43 10.95 -4.14 -0.45
N TYR A 44 11.44 -3.59 -1.53
CA TYR A 44 12.87 -3.51 -1.83
C TYR A 44 13.62 -2.65 -0.79
N MET A 45 13.07 -1.50 -0.40
CA MET A 45 13.65 -0.69 0.69
C MET A 45 13.77 -1.48 2.00
N LYS A 46 12.76 -2.26 2.37
CA LYS A 46 12.80 -3.12 3.56
C LYS A 46 13.86 -4.22 3.44
N GLU A 47 14.02 -4.80 2.25
CA GLU A 47 15.06 -5.79 1.99
C GLU A 47 16.46 -5.18 2.14
N LEU A 48 16.72 -4.00 1.57
CA LEU A 48 17.97 -3.27 1.75
C LEU A 48 18.24 -2.92 3.22
N GLN A 49 17.24 -2.43 3.95
CA GLN A 49 17.36 -2.16 5.38
C GLN A 49 17.76 -3.41 6.18
N ASN A 50 17.14 -4.55 5.86
CA ASN A 50 17.47 -5.82 6.49
C ASN A 50 18.90 -6.29 6.14
N LEU A 51 19.33 -6.16 4.88
CA LEU A 51 20.68 -6.53 4.47
C LEU A 51 21.74 -5.66 5.15
N ILE A 52 21.52 -4.37 5.27
CA ILE A 52 22.39 -3.46 6.01
C ILE A 52 22.48 -3.87 7.47
N ARG A 53 21.36 -4.18 8.12
CA ARG A 53 21.34 -4.67 9.51
C ARG A 53 22.09 -5.99 9.66
N TYR A 54 21.91 -6.93 8.75
CA TYR A 54 22.67 -8.19 8.77
C TYR A 54 24.17 -7.96 8.58
N ALA A 55 24.59 -6.99 7.76
CA ALA A 55 25.98 -6.65 7.60
C ALA A 55 26.59 -6.06 8.90
N ASP A 56 25.85 -5.20 9.58
CA ASP A 56 26.26 -4.64 10.86
C ASP A 56 26.31 -5.74 11.96
N ASP A 57 25.31 -6.63 12.03
CA ASP A 57 25.31 -7.75 12.96
C ASP A 57 26.46 -8.72 12.69
N PHE A 58 26.71 -9.06 11.43
CA PHE A 58 27.81 -9.93 11.02
C PHE A 58 29.17 -9.36 11.45
N LYS A 59 29.37 -8.06 11.20
CA LYS A 59 30.60 -7.37 11.61
C LYS A 59 30.76 -7.35 13.13
N ARG A 60 29.71 -7.03 13.86
CA ARG A 60 29.69 -6.94 15.32
C ARG A 60 29.95 -8.29 16.01
N LEU A 61 29.34 -9.37 15.47
CA LEU A 61 29.39 -10.70 16.08
C LEU A 61 30.56 -11.57 15.56
N ARG A 62 31.29 -11.11 14.55
CA ARG A 62 32.45 -11.80 14.00
C ARG A 62 33.49 -12.15 15.06
N PRO A 63 33.93 -11.24 15.96
CA PRO A 63 34.90 -11.57 17.00
C PRO A 63 34.45 -12.73 17.91
N LEU A 64 33.18 -12.76 18.30
CA LEU A 64 32.60 -13.82 19.13
C LEU A 64 32.66 -15.16 18.43
N TYR A 65 32.36 -15.21 17.13
CA TYR A 65 32.45 -16.41 16.31
C TYR A 65 33.91 -16.88 16.14
N ASP A 66 34.84 -15.96 15.98
CA ASP A 66 36.28 -16.26 15.87
C ASP A 66 36.82 -16.81 17.22
N GLU A 67 36.35 -16.30 18.37
CA GLU A 67 36.65 -16.79 19.71
C GLU A 67 36.13 -18.22 19.88
N LEU A 68 34.88 -18.54 19.52
CA LEU A 68 34.33 -19.89 19.53
C LEU A 68 35.22 -20.86 18.75
N ASN A 69 35.68 -20.45 17.57
CA ASN A 69 36.53 -21.30 16.71
C ASN A 69 37.97 -21.50 17.26
N ALA A 70 38.45 -20.57 18.06
CA ALA A 70 39.74 -20.67 18.73
C ALA A 70 39.75 -21.68 19.89
N ILE A 71 38.57 -22.05 20.43
CA ILE A 71 38.44 -23.00 21.54
C ILE A 71 38.68 -24.42 21.03
N LYS A 72 39.83 -25.02 21.40
CA LYS A 72 40.22 -26.36 20.99
C LYS A 72 39.46 -27.51 21.72
N PHE A 73 39.11 -27.30 22.98
CA PHE A 73 38.46 -28.31 23.81
C PHE A 73 36.96 -28.33 23.62
N LYS A 74 36.41 -29.46 23.18
CA LYS A 74 34.98 -29.61 22.88
C LYS A 74 34.09 -29.15 24.04
N LYS A 75 34.33 -29.63 25.27
CA LYS A 75 33.51 -29.26 26.44
C LYS A 75 33.47 -27.77 26.71
N LYS A 76 34.60 -27.06 26.54
CA LYS A 76 34.65 -25.60 26.69
C LYS A 76 33.93 -24.89 25.56
N ARG A 77 34.07 -25.39 24.34
CA ARG A 77 33.39 -24.85 23.17
C ARG A 77 31.87 -25.01 23.26
N ASP A 78 31.39 -26.17 23.74
CA ASP A 78 29.96 -26.43 23.93
C ASP A 78 29.37 -25.52 25.02
N ALA A 79 30.11 -25.29 26.12
CA ALA A 79 29.73 -24.34 27.16
C ALA A 79 29.67 -22.90 26.63
N PHE A 80 30.71 -22.46 25.92
CA PHE A 80 30.76 -21.12 25.29
C PHE A 80 29.61 -20.93 24.29
N TYR A 81 29.31 -21.96 23.50
CA TYR A 81 28.19 -21.93 22.58
C TYR A 81 26.84 -21.77 23.31
N ALA A 82 26.64 -22.48 24.41
CA ALA A 82 25.43 -22.37 25.21
C ALA A 82 25.26 -20.99 25.85
N ASP A 83 26.37 -20.39 26.31
CA ASP A 83 26.35 -19.04 26.90
C ASP A 83 26.04 -17.96 25.88
N HIS A 84 26.40 -18.17 24.60
CA HIS A 84 26.26 -17.20 23.51
C HIS A 84 25.35 -17.69 22.37
N GLU A 85 24.42 -18.59 22.64
CA GLU A 85 23.62 -19.25 21.61
C GLU A 85 22.84 -18.27 20.74
N SER A 86 22.20 -17.27 21.33
CA SER A 86 21.39 -16.29 20.62
C SER A 86 22.22 -15.45 19.65
N GLU A 87 23.39 -15.02 20.08
CA GLU A 87 24.31 -14.20 19.30
C GLU A 87 24.93 -15.00 18.16
N LEU A 88 25.33 -16.23 18.41
CA LEU A 88 25.88 -17.13 17.39
C LEU A 88 24.82 -17.52 16.34
N ARG A 89 23.58 -17.76 16.78
CA ARG A 89 22.45 -17.97 15.84
C ARG A 89 22.21 -16.77 14.95
N LEU A 90 22.25 -15.54 15.54
CA LEU A 90 22.11 -14.30 14.78
C LEU A 90 23.27 -14.14 13.78
N PHE A 91 24.52 -14.44 14.19
CA PHE A 91 25.67 -14.43 13.30
C PHE A 91 25.48 -15.36 12.10
N HIS A 92 25.07 -16.60 12.33
CA HIS A 92 24.84 -17.57 11.26
C HIS A 92 23.67 -17.16 10.35
N LEU A 93 22.61 -16.58 10.90
CA LEU A 93 21.51 -16.03 10.11
C LEU A 93 22.00 -14.88 9.21
N ALA A 94 22.72 -13.91 9.79
CA ALA A 94 23.28 -12.77 9.08
C ALA A 94 24.20 -13.24 7.95
N LYS A 95 25.14 -14.15 8.25
CA LYS A 95 26.04 -14.75 7.27
C LYS A 95 25.28 -15.37 6.09
N ARG A 96 24.32 -16.23 6.38
CA ARG A 96 23.51 -16.90 5.33
C ARG A 96 22.74 -15.90 4.44
N LYS A 97 22.20 -14.83 5.03
CA LYS A 97 21.48 -13.79 4.28
C LYS A 97 22.40 -12.96 3.41
N LEU A 98 23.59 -12.66 3.90
CA LEU A 98 24.61 -11.92 3.16
C LEU A 98 25.22 -12.78 2.03
N ASP A 99 25.51 -14.05 2.27
CA ASP A 99 26.03 -14.99 1.26
C ASP A 99 25.02 -15.18 0.11
N ALA A 100 23.71 -15.14 0.43
CA ALA A 100 22.66 -15.20 -0.58
C ALA A 100 22.54 -13.89 -1.40
N ALA A 101 22.77 -12.72 -0.79
CA ALA A 101 22.68 -11.42 -1.44
C ALA A 101 23.98 -11.04 -2.20
N ALA A 102 25.12 -11.50 -1.73
CA ALA A 102 26.45 -11.25 -2.30
C ALA A 102 27.24 -12.56 -2.41
N PRO A 103 27.00 -13.38 -3.46
CA PRO A 103 27.62 -14.69 -3.63
C PRO A 103 29.15 -14.61 -3.81
N ASP A 104 29.67 -13.50 -4.25
CA ASP A 104 31.11 -13.22 -4.38
C ASP A 104 31.78 -12.82 -3.05
N HIS A 105 31.02 -12.85 -1.95
CA HIS A 105 31.44 -12.45 -0.58
C HIS A 105 31.91 -10.98 -0.46
N LYS A 106 31.66 -10.14 -1.47
CA LYS A 106 31.90 -8.72 -1.41
C LYS A 106 30.61 -8.00 -1.06
N ILE A 107 30.46 -7.65 0.20
CA ILE A 107 29.25 -6.97 0.69
C ILE A 107 29.34 -5.49 0.29
N PRO A 108 28.52 -5.02 -0.66
CA PRO A 108 28.54 -3.64 -1.13
C PRO A 108 27.76 -2.71 -0.18
N LEU A 109 28.18 -2.66 1.09
CA LEU A 109 27.42 -1.97 2.14
C LEU A 109 27.26 -0.47 1.87
N THR A 110 28.27 0.17 1.26
CA THR A 110 28.24 1.60 0.92
C THR A 110 27.21 1.88 -0.17
N GLU A 111 27.17 1.02 -1.19
CA GLU A 111 26.22 1.09 -2.28
C GLU A 111 24.79 0.87 -1.78
N TRP A 112 24.57 -0.15 -0.93
CA TRP A 112 23.26 -0.39 -0.33
C TRP A 112 22.76 0.77 0.52
N LYS A 113 23.64 1.40 1.30
CA LYS A 113 23.30 2.59 2.11
C LYS A 113 22.94 3.76 1.21
N LYS A 114 23.72 4.01 0.16
CA LYS A 114 23.45 5.07 -0.80
C LYS A 114 22.12 4.85 -1.52
N GLU A 115 21.89 3.66 -2.04
CA GLU A 115 20.65 3.30 -2.72
C GLU A 115 19.43 3.43 -1.81
N LEU A 116 19.54 2.99 -0.56
CA LEU A 116 18.46 3.15 0.42
C LEU A 116 18.13 4.63 0.67
N THR A 117 19.16 5.49 0.77
CA THR A 117 18.96 6.93 0.94
C THR A 117 18.24 7.53 -0.26
N GLU A 118 18.69 7.25 -1.48
CA GLU A 118 18.09 7.75 -2.72
C GLU A 118 16.63 7.30 -2.89
N LEU A 119 16.33 6.03 -2.56
CA LEU A 119 14.98 5.50 -2.58
C LEU A 119 14.07 6.16 -1.52
N SER A 120 14.62 6.36 -0.33
CA SER A 120 13.92 6.99 0.79
C SER A 120 13.56 8.45 0.50
N GLU A 121 14.48 9.22 -0.08
CA GLU A 121 14.25 10.60 -0.50
C GLU A 121 13.18 10.69 -1.59
N ARG A 122 13.27 9.85 -2.62
CA ARG A 122 12.28 9.76 -3.70
C ARG A 122 10.89 9.42 -3.17
N TYR A 123 10.81 8.44 -2.27
CA TYR A 123 9.55 8.05 -1.64
C TYR A 123 8.95 9.18 -0.80
N ALA A 124 9.77 9.92 -0.07
CA ALA A 124 9.33 11.07 0.70
C ALA A 124 8.77 12.18 -0.21
N GLU A 125 9.47 12.53 -1.30
CA GLU A 125 9.00 13.52 -2.26
C GLU A 125 7.66 13.12 -2.92
N GLU A 126 7.52 11.86 -3.35
CA GLU A 126 6.27 11.37 -3.94
C GLU A 126 5.13 11.35 -2.92
N SER A 127 5.43 10.98 -1.68
CA SER A 127 4.44 10.99 -0.59
C SER A 127 3.94 12.41 -0.32
N GLU A 128 4.82 13.41 -0.33
CA GLU A 128 4.42 14.82 -0.18
C GLU A 128 3.52 15.30 -1.33
N LYS A 129 3.84 14.94 -2.58
CA LYS A 129 2.99 15.26 -3.75
C LYS A 129 1.61 14.62 -3.67
N LEU A 130 1.50 13.45 -3.04
CA LEU A 130 0.23 12.73 -2.90
C LEU A 130 -0.65 13.24 -1.75
N LYS A 131 -0.09 13.95 -0.76
CA LYS A 131 -0.85 14.47 0.39
C LYS A 131 -2.05 15.34 -0.01
N PRO A 132 -1.90 16.38 -0.86
CA PRO A 132 -3.01 17.22 -1.27
C PRO A 132 -4.08 16.42 -2.03
N ILE A 133 -3.66 15.52 -2.93
CA ILE A 133 -4.59 14.69 -3.72
C ILE A 133 -5.42 13.79 -2.79
N ARG A 134 -4.80 13.22 -1.76
CA ARG A 134 -5.51 12.40 -0.76
C ARG A 134 -6.49 13.23 0.07
N ALA A 135 -6.16 14.48 0.38
CA ALA A 135 -7.05 15.39 1.09
C ALA A 135 -8.28 15.72 0.24
N GLU A 136 -8.10 16.10 -1.03
CA GLU A 136 -9.19 16.36 -1.97
C GLU A 136 -10.08 15.12 -2.18
N LEU A 137 -9.47 13.95 -2.32
CA LEU A 137 -10.21 12.69 -2.47
C LEU A 137 -11.08 12.40 -1.23
N LYS A 138 -10.56 12.64 -0.04
CA LYS A 138 -11.31 12.49 1.22
C LYS A 138 -12.51 13.44 1.28
N GLU A 139 -12.35 14.68 0.84
CA GLU A 139 -13.44 15.65 0.76
C GLU A 139 -14.51 15.21 -0.24
N LEU A 140 -14.11 14.76 -1.43
CA LEU A 140 -15.03 14.25 -2.44
C LEU A 140 -15.83 13.03 -1.93
N TYR A 141 -15.20 12.10 -1.23
CA TYR A 141 -15.90 10.98 -0.60
C TYR A 141 -16.87 11.43 0.49
N SER A 142 -16.51 12.45 1.27
CA SER A 142 -17.40 13.03 2.27
C SER A 142 -18.65 13.67 1.61
N ILE A 143 -18.46 14.45 0.55
CA ILE A 143 -19.54 15.06 -0.23
C ILE A 143 -20.44 13.98 -0.82
N LYS A 144 -19.85 12.98 -1.47
CA LYS A 144 -20.60 11.85 -2.04
C LYS A 144 -21.45 11.14 -0.97
N SER A 145 -20.90 10.85 0.18
CA SER A 145 -21.61 10.19 1.27
C SER A 145 -22.80 11.02 1.78
N LYS A 146 -22.63 12.34 1.90
CA LYS A 146 -23.71 13.25 2.25
C LYS A 146 -24.81 13.25 1.18
N PHE A 147 -24.43 13.30 -0.09
CA PHE A 147 -25.36 13.25 -1.20
C PHE A 147 -26.17 11.94 -1.23
N ASP A 148 -25.49 10.81 -1.07
CA ASP A 148 -26.15 9.49 -1.00
C ASP A 148 -27.15 9.42 0.18
N THR A 149 -26.82 10.06 1.30
CA THR A 149 -27.73 10.15 2.46
C THR A 149 -28.98 10.98 2.16
N ILE A 150 -28.81 12.14 1.53
CA ILE A 150 -29.93 13.04 1.13
C ILE A 150 -30.84 12.31 0.14
N LEU A 151 -30.29 11.67 -0.88
CA LEU A 151 -31.08 10.91 -1.86
C LEU A 151 -31.90 9.78 -1.22
N ARG A 152 -31.31 9.05 -0.27
CA ARG A 152 -32.04 8.00 0.47
C ARG A 152 -33.18 8.60 1.32
N GLN A 153 -32.95 9.75 1.94
CA GLN A 153 -34.00 10.44 2.72
C GLN A 153 -35.14 10.93 1.84
N GLN A 154 -34.83 11.51 0.67
CA GLN A 154 -35.85 11.93 -0.31
C GLN A 154 -36.67 10.76 -0.81
N SER A 155 -36.00 9.66 -1.23
CA SER A 155 -36.71 8.45 -1.67
C SER A 155 -37.61 7.86 -0.58
N ALA A 156 -37.17 7.87 0.68
CA ALA A 156 -37.98 7.39 1.78
C ALA A 156 -39.20 8.29 2.08
N GLN A 157 -39.05 9.62 1.89
CA GLN A 157 -40.17 10.57 2.01
C GLN A 157 -41.20 10.36 0.90
N GLU A 158 -40.77 10.26 -0.37
CA GLU A 158 -41.65 10.00 -1.50
C GLU A 158 -42.44 8.70 -1.33
N ILE A 159 -41.79 7.62 -0.87
CA ILE A 159 -42.48 6.35 -0.59
C ILE A 159 -43.53 6.52 0.51
N ASN A 160 -43.24 7.30 1.56
CA ASN A 160 -44.18 7.55 2.63
C ASN A 160 -45.38 8.42 2.21
N GLU A 161 -45.14 9.42 1.37
CA GLU A 161 -46.19 10.27 0.82
C GLU A 161 -47.12 9.46 -0.10
N ASN A 162 -46.56 8.69 -1.02
CA ASN A 162 -47.33 7.80 -1.90
C ASN A 162 -48.17 6.74 -1.10
N ARG A 163 -47.64 6.26 0.02
CA ARG A 163 -48.42 5.37 0.92
C ARG A 163 -49.60 6.08 1.57
N LYS A 164 -49.42 7.32 2.01
CA LYS A 164 -50.48 8.13 2.63
C LYS A 164 -51.59 8.45 1.62
N GLU A 165 -51.23 8.84 0.40
CA GLU A 165 -52.18 9.13 -0.68
C GLU A 165 -52.99 7.89 -1.06
N ASN A 166 -52.35 6.72 -1.24
CA ASN A 166 -53.01 5.47 -1.52
C ASN A 166 -53.95 5.02 -0.38
N HIS A 167 -53.61 5.34 0.87
CA HIS A 167 -54.49 5.07 2.02
C HIS A 167 -55.67 6.02 2.11
N ALA A 168 -55.51 7.29 1.70
CA ALA A 168 -56.58 8.27 1.65
C ALA A 168 -57.60 7.90 0.56
N GLN A 169 -57.15 7.59 -0.64
CA GLN A 169 -58.02 7.18 -1.74
C GLN A 169 -58.83 5.91 -1.45
N LYS A 170 -58.26 4.97 -0.70
CA LYS A 170 -58.98 3.75 -0.29
C LYS A 170 -60.09 3.99 0.74
N LYS A 171 -60.03 5.09 1.49
CA LYS A 171 -61.07 5.46 2.47
C LYS A 171 -62.25 6.22 1.84
N GLU A 172 -62.06 6.87 0.69
CA GLU A 172 -63.11 7.58 -0.02
C GLU A 172 -63.97 6.70 -0.94
N THR A 173 -63.50 5.49 -1.21
CA THR A 173 -64.20 4.49 -2.07
C THR A 173 -65.04 3.47 -1.30
N HIS A 174 -65.23 3.66 0.01
CA HIS A 174 -66.11 2.85 0.87
C HIS A 174 -67.10 3.75 1.60
#